data_4a652923fffac6bcd1f964e2af323753
#
_entry.id   4a652923fffac6bcd1f964e2af323753
#
_cell.length_a   1.000
_cell.length_b   1.000
_cell.length_c   1.000
_cell.angle_alpha   90.00
_cell.angle_beta   90.00
_cell.angle_gamma   90.00
#
_symmetry.space_group_name_H-M   'P 1'
#
loop_
_entity.id
_entity.type
_entity.pdbx_description
1 polymer ?
#
loop_
_entity_poly.entity_id
_entity_poly.type
_entity_poly.pdbx_seq_one_letter_code
_entity_poly.pdbx_strand_id
1 'polypeptide(L)'
;MPNKKEAWKEGMYGDEVREKLLEFAEEGWESIPEDERDMWFSRFKFWGVFHHRSGQESYFMMRLANTNGVLEPGQLRAIGEVARDYADGPVENPEFGDTWIDLTTRQSIQLHWLKLEDIPEIWEKLEAVGVSSRSAGGDTMRNISGCPVAGRDKHEFVDSQPVLDEISTKLRGDDSLASMPRKFNISVTGCREGCAQDSINGIGLEPAAKAVDSRDVRGFNVRVGGGLGGREPRRARSLDVFVEPDRAYDVVRAFVELYFDNGNRENRQKNRSRFFVDEWGTERIRDLLQREYVDFELRRAGRNLREEYTYNAGRPAEAGKHDHVGVHEQTDGRYYVGLSVPVGRLTATETIELADLADEHGSGAVRLTRRQNPLVVDVPEDEVDALLDAELLETHRPEPSVFTRGAMACTGTEFCSLALTETKARMAVMLRWLRANVELPDDVSQIKLHYSGCTADCGQAMTADIGFQGMRARKNGEMVEALDVGVGGGIGAEPSFVEWIRQRVPADEVPGLLRNLLEAFAAHREAGQTFRQWVDATGEESLVEFAEPEETDYEDPCLTDAKQSWYPFDDGESPAPTDARGEPISADD
;
A
#
# COMPACT_ATOMS: atom_id res chain seq x y z
N MET A 1 -26.71 -13.53 -8.67
CA MET A 1 -26.30 -14.82 -8.07
C MET A 1 -25.88 -14.58 -6.64
N PRO A 2 -26.12 -15.50 -5.69
CA PRO A 2 -25.64 -15.36 -4.32
C PRO A 2 -24.11 -15.15 -4.32
N ASN A 3 -23.59 -14.40 -3.36
CA ASN A 3 -22.16 -14.16 -3.21
C ASN A 3 -21.46 -15.48 -2.82
N LYS A 4 -20.91 -16.21 -3.82
CA LYS A 4 -20.23 -17.49 -3.65
C LYS A 4 -19.15 -17.43 -2.55
N LYS A 5 -18.42 -16.30 -2.44
CA LYS A 5 -17.38 -16.12 -1.41
C LYS A 5 -17.95 -15.95 0.00
N GLU A 6 -19.18 -15.49 0.14
CA GLU A 6 -19.83 -15.42 1.46
C GLU A 6 -20.20 -16.84 1.95
N ALA A 7 -20.71 -17.70 1.04
CA ALA A 7 -20.96 -19.10 1.38
C ALA A 7 -19.69 -19.84 1.78
N TRP A 8 -18.53 -19.51 1.22
CA TRP A 8 -17.25 -20.11 1.61
C TRP A 8 -16.77 -19.76 3.02
N LYS A 9 -17.35 -18.76 3.67
CA LYS A 9 -17.05 -18.39 5.06
C LYS A 9 -17.87 -19.21 6.06
N GLU A 10 -18.94 -19.89 5.58
CA GLU A 10 -19.77 -20.73 6.44
C GLU A 10 -19.01 -22.01 6.82
N GLY A 11 -19.13 -22.42 8.08
CA GLY A 11 -18.64 -23.68 8.62
C GLY A 11 -17.16 -23.68 9.01
N MET A 12 -16.26 -23.02 8.27
CA MET A 12 -14.83 -22.98 8.61
C MET A 12 -14.19 -21.69 8.11
N TYR A 13 -13.73 -20.86 9.02
CA TYR A 13 -12.99 -19.62 8.73
C TYR A 13 -12.12 -19.23 9.94
N GLY A 14 -11.21 -18.28 9.77
CA GLY A 14 -10.35 -17.85 10.87
C GLY A 14 -9.31 -18.90 11.26
N ASP A 15 -9.18 -19.20 12.54
CA ASP A 15 -8.14 -20.10 13.08
C ASP A 15 -8.34 -21.56 12.69
N GLU A 16 -9.57 -22.01 12.52
CA GLU A 16 -9.89 -23.39 12.11
C GLU A 16 -9.26 -23.77 10.76
N VAL A 17 -8.98 -22.78 9.91
CA VAL A 17 -8.35 -23.00 8.60
C VAL A 17 -6.89 -23.43 8.72
N ARG A 18 -6.20 -23.06 9.82
CA ARG A 18 -4.77 -23.38 9.99
C ARG A 18 -4.51 -24.87 10.00
N GLU A 19 -5.29 -25.62 10.78
CA GLU A 19 -5.14 -27.08 10.89
C GLU A 19 -5.29 -27.74 9.51
N LYS A 20 -6.29 -27.31 8.75
CA LYS A 20 -6.51 -27.85 7.40
C LYS A 20 -5.43 -27.46 6.41
N LEU A 21 -4.84 -26.26 6.54
CA LEU A 21 -3.70 -25.87 5.73
C LEU A 21 -2.47 -26.72 6.05
N LEU A 22 -2.23 -27.05 7.32
CA LEU A 22 -1.14 -27.93 7.74
C LEU A 22 -1.31 -29.35 7.18
N GLU A 23 -2.54 -29.92 7.18
CA GLU A 23 -2.83 -31.20 6.55
C GLU A 23 -2.47 -31.18 5.05
N PHE A 24 -2.91 -30.16 4.30
CA PHE A 24 -2.58 -30.03 2.89
C PHE A 24 -1.09 -29.76 2.63
N ALA A 25 -0.39 -29.09 3.56
CA ALA A 25 1.05 -28.92 3.47
C ALA A 25 1.81 -30.25 3.62
N GLU A 26 1.34 -31.16 4.49
CA GLU A 26 1.92 -32.49 4.65
C GLU A 26 1.65 -33.40 3.45
N GLU A 27 0.45 -33.31 2.83
CA GLU A 27 0.02 -34.14 1.72
C GLU A 27 0.41 -33.61 0.33
N GLY A 28 0.87 -32.36 0.24
CA GLY A 28 1.13 -31.62 -1.00
C GLY A 28 -0.09 -30.84 -1.49
N TRP A 29 0.15 -29.73 -2.19
CA TRP A 29 -0.91 -28.82 -2.67
C TRP A 29 -1.88 -29.51 -3.65
N GLU A 30 -1.44 -30.53 -4.37
CA GLU A 30 -2.26 -31.33 -5.29
C GLU A 30 -3.33 -32.15 -4.57
N SER A 31 -3.14 -32.44 -3.26
CA SER A 31 -4.13 -33.15 -2.43
C SER A 31 -5.42 -32.34 -2.24
N ILE A 32 -5.38 -31.02 -2.46
CA ILE A 32 -6.56 -30.17 -2.42
C ILE A 32 -7.50 -30.53 -3.56
N PRO A 33 -8.76 -31.00 -3.26
CA PRO A 33 -9.72 -31.37 -4.32
C PRO A 33 -9.92 -30.23 -5.33
N GLU A 34 -9.85 -30.54 -6.62
CA GLU A 34 -9.87 -29.55 -7.69
C GLU A 34 -11.11 -28.63 -7.63
N ASP A 35 -12.28 -29.20 -7.33
CA ASP A 35 -13.55 -28.47 -7.19
C ASP A 35 -13.64 -27.60 -5.91
N GLU A 36 -12.75 -27.81 -4.93
CA GLU A 36 -12.66 -27.05 -3.69
C GLU A 36 -11.48 -26.06 -3.65
N ARG A 37 -10.54 -26.11 -4.59
CA ARG A 37 -9.32 -25.28 -4.60
C ARG A 37 -9.60 -23.80 -4.42
N ASP A 38 -10.52 -23.25 -5.19
CA ASP A 38 -10.92 -21.83 -5.09
C ASP A 38 -11.41 -21.45 -3.68
N MET A 39 -12.14 -22.37 -3.04
CA MET A 39 -12.64 -22.16 -1.68
C MET A 39 -11.50 -22.16 -0.68
N TRP A 40 -10.62 -23.17 -0.72
CA TRP A 40 -9.48 -23.26 0.18
C TRP A 40 -8.49 -22.12 -0.04
N PHE A 41 -8.14 -21.77 -1.26
CA PHE A 41 -7.31 -20.61 -1.57
C PHE A 41 -7.94 -19.27 -1.10
N SER A 42 -9.26 -19.19 -1.05
CA SER A 42 -9.94 -18.03 -0.45
C SER A 42 -9.83 -18.02 1.07
N ARG A 43 -9.90 -19.19 1.72
CA ARG A 43 -9.79 -19.35 3.18
C ARG A 43 -8.36 -19.14 3.68
N PHE A 44 -7.35 -19.70 2.99
CA PHE A 44 -5.93 -19.54 3.32
C PHE A 44 -5.48 -18.07 3.42
N LYS A 45 -6.15 -17.17 2.70
CA LYS A 45 -5.87 -15.73 2.77
C LYS A 45 -6.00 -15.13 4.16
N PHE A 46 -6.80 -15.72 5.04
CA PHE A 46 -6.87 -15.30 6.44
C PHE A 46 -5.51 -15.46 7.13
N TRP A 47 -4.81 -16.55 6.84
CA TRP A 47 -3.46 -16.84 7.33
C TRP A 47 -2.35 -16.24 6.46
N GLY A 48 -2.69 -15.26 5.60
CA GLY A 48 -1.73 -14.56 4.77
C GLY A 48 -1.19 -15.38 3.61
N VAL A 49 -1.70 -16.59 3.36
CA VAL A 49 -1.26 -17.47 2.28
C VAL A 49 -2.16 -17.27 1.05
N PHE A 50 -1.55 -16.89 -0.06
CA PHE A 50 -2.25 -16.55 -1.31
C PHE A 50 -1.68 -17.40 -2.43
N HIS A 51 -2.52 -18.12 -3.13
CA HIS A 51 -2.14 -18.80 -4.36
C HIS A 51 -1.74 -17.78 -5.43
N HIS A 52 -0.69 -18.06 -6.17
CA HIS A 52 -0.23 -17.24 -7.30
C HIS A 52 -1.22 -17.29 -8.48
N ARG A 53 -0.89 -16.62 -9.57
CA ARG A 53 -1.69 -16.60 -10.80
C ARG A 53 -1.66 -17.98 -11.50
N SER A 54 -2.54 -18.13 -12.50
CA SER A 54 -2.53 -19.29 -13.40
C SER A 54 -1.15 -19.46 -14.06
N GLY A 55 -0.70 -20.70 -14.19
CA GLY A 55 0.64 -21.07 -14.64
C GLY A 55 1.69 -21.14 -13.51
N GLN A 56 1.32 -20.80 -12.28
CA GLN A 56 2.16 -20.86 -11.09
C GLN A 56 1.45 -21.64 -9.96
N GLU A 57 0.77 -22.73 -10.33
CA GLU A 57 -0.19 -23.44 -9.47
C GLU A 57 0.42 -24.05 -8.21
N SER A 58 1.72 -24.39 -8.23
CA SER A 58 2.44 -24.94 -7.08
C SER A 58 3.00 -23.86 -6.14
N TYR A 59 2.85 -22.57 -6.49
CA TYR A 59 3.46 -21.48 -5.72
C TYR A 59 2.44 -20.61 -5.03
N PHE A 60 2.90 -20.08 -3.88
CA PHE A 60 2.11 -19.23 -3.00
C PHE A 60 2.90 -17.99 -2.61
N MET A 61 2.17 -16.97 -2.21
CA MET A 61 2.72 -15.79 -1.55
C MET A 61 2.27 -15.79 -0.09
N MET A 62 3.19 -15.48 0.83
CA MET A 62 2.84 -15.16 2.20
C MET A 62 2.91 -13.66 2.43
N ARG A 63 1.86 -13.10 3.03
CA ARG A 63 1.86 -11.72 3.52
C ARG A 63 1.95 -11.72 5.04
N LEU A 64 2.91 -10.96 5.54
CA LEU A 64 3.10 -10.78 6.98
C LEU A 64 2.19 -9.67 7.52
N ALA A 65 1.97 -9.64 8.81
CA ALA A 65 1.14 -8.67 9.49
C ALA A 65 1.97 -7.89 10.50
N ASN A 66 2.45 -6.73 10.08
CA ASN A 66 3.31 -5.83 10.86
C ASN A 66 2.54 -4.57 11.22
N THR A 67 2.03 -4.45 12.44
CA THR A 67 1.31 -3.26 12.89
C THR A 67 2.17 -2.02 12.71
N ASN A 68 1.62 -1.02 12.01
CA ASN A 68 2.32 0.22 11.71
C ASN A 68 3.71 0.03 11.06
N GLY A 69 3.96 -1.13 10.46
CA GLY A 69 5.26 -1.45 9.87
C GLY A 69 6.40 -1.57 10.87
N VAL A 70 6.11 -1.76 12.16
CA VAL A 70 7.13 -1.93 13.19
C VAL A 70 7.71 -3.30 13.08
N LEU A 71 9.02 -3.37 12.96
CA LEU A 71 9.83 -4.58 13.04
C LEU A 71 10.80 -4.41 14.20
N GLU A 72 10.62 -5.23 15.23
CA GLU A 72 11.50 -5.27 16.39
C GLU A 72 12.84 -5.92 16.03
N PRO A 73 13.88 -5.74 16.87
CA PRO A 73 15.19 -6.35 16.63
C PRO A 73 15.11 -7.84 16.29
N GLY A 74 15.83 -8.27 15.27
CA GLY A 74 15.90 -9.67 14.81
C GLY A 74 14.73 -10.12 13.89
N GLN A 75 13.59 -9.46 13.88
CA GLN A 75 12.46 -9.86 13.04
C GLN A 75 12.75 -9.73 11.56
N LEU A 76 13.33 -8.61 11.13
CA LEU A 76 13.67 -8.39 9.72
C LEU A 76 14.73 -9.38 9.23
N ARG A 77 15.73 -9.71 10.06
CA ARG A 77 16.74 -10.74 9.74
C ARG A 77 16.10 -12.10 9.51
N ALA A 78 15.20 -12.53 10.40
CA ALA A 78 14.49 -13.79 10.24
C ALA A 78 13.62 -13.81 8.96
N ILE A 79 13.01 -12.68 8.59
CA ILE A 79 12.25 -12.55 7.33
C ILE A 79 13.19 -12.67 6.12
N GLY A 80 14.35 -12.04 6.15
CA GLY A 80 15.39 -12.14 5.10
C GLY A 80 15.92 -13.57 4.95
N GLU A 81 16.16 -14.27 6.07
CA GLU A 81 16.58 -15.67 6.08
C GLU A 81 15.49 -16.58 5.48
N VAL A 82 14.23 -16.38 5.84
CA VAL A 82 13.10 -17.11 5.24
C VAL A 82 13.00 -16.82 3.75
N ALA A 83 13.18 -15.57 3.31
CA ALA A 83 13.19 -15.23 1.90
C ALA A 83 14.31 -15.96 1.15
N ARG A 84 15.53 -15.99 1.71
CA ARG A 84 16.68 -16.67 1.13
C ARG A 84 16.48 -18.19 1.02
N ASP A 85 15.91 -18.80 2.06
CA ASP A 85 15.84 -20.25 2.19
C ASP A 85 14.62 -20.86 1.50
N TYR A 86 13.53 -20.09 1.28
CA TYR A 86 12.24 -20.63 0.80
C TYR A 86 11.60 -19.84 -0.37
N ALA A 87 11.99 -18.59 -0.61
CA ALA A 87 11.36 -17.74 -1.64
C ALA A 87 12.12 -17.80 -2.98
N ASP A 88 12.60 -18.97 -3.34
CA ASP A 88 13.37 -19.21 -4.56
C ASP A 88 12.42 -19.53 -5.73
N GLY A 89 12.41 -18.65 -6.72
CA GLY A 89 11.59 -18.80 -7.92
C GLY A 89 12.19 -19.78 -8.92
N PRO A 90 11.37 -20.29 -9.86
CA PRO A 90 11.85 -21.21 -10.88
C PRO A 90 12.80 -20.56 -11.90
N VAL A 91 12.85 -19.23 -11.92
CA VAL A 91 13.68 -18.43 -12.84
C VAL A 91 14.13 -17.16 -12.15
N GLU A 92 15.39 -16.80 -12.31
CA GLU A 92 15.97 -15.54 -11.82
C GLU A 92 15.28 -14.33 -12.49
N ASN A 93 14.87 -13.36 -11.67
CA ASN A 93 14.36 -12.09 -12.18
C ASN A 93 15.56 -11.19 -12.58
N PRO A 94 15.66 -10.73 -13.85
CA PRO A 94 16.82 -9.98 -14.32
C PRO A 94 17.02 -8.61 -13.63
N GLU A 95 15.98 -8.08 -12.97
CA GLU A 95 16.02 -6.80 -12.27
C GLU A 95 16.31 -6.96 -10.77
N PHE A 96 15.95 -8.11 -10.16
CA PHE A 96 15.95 -8.26 -8.70
C PHE A 96 16.63 -9.55 -8.20
N GLY A 97 17.15 -10.40 -9.09
CA GLY A 97 17.83 -11.65 -8.71
C GLY A 97 16.86 -12.78 -8.38
N ASP A 98 17.29 -13.72 -7.51
CA ASP A 98 16.59 -14.98 -7.22
C ASP A 98 15.58 -14.85 -6.07
N THR A 99 16.02 -14.25 -4.96
CA THR A 99 15.24 -14.19 -3.71
C THR A 99 15.09 -12.77 -3.21
N TRP A 100 13.88 -12.39 -2.84
CA TRP A 100 13.58 -11.04 -2.36
C TRP A 100 12.35 -10.99 -1.45
N ILE A 101 12.17 -9.84 -0.83
CA ILE A 101 10.92 -9.45 -0.16
C ILE A 101 10.28 -8.27 -0.88
N ASP A 102 8.95 -8.18 -0.85
CA ASP A 102 8.20 -7.01 -1.31
C ASP A 102 7.65 -6.21 -0.12
N LEU A 103 8.10 -4.97 0.02
CA LEU A 103 7.50 -3.98 0.91
C LEU A 103 6.17 -3.48 0.31
N THR A 104 5.13 -3.39 1.14
CA THR A 104 3.80 -3.07 0.63
C THR A 104 3.34 -1.65 0.96
N THR A 105 2.37 -1.15 0.20
CA THR A 105 1.69 0.13 0.46
C THR A 105 0.86 0.13 1.76
N ARG A 106 0.96 -0.93 2.59
CA ARG A 106 0.33 -1.07 3.92
C ARG A 106 1.30 -1.41 5.02
N GLN A 107 2.57 -1.01 4.87
CA GLN A 107 3.59 -1.23 5.89
C GLN A 107 3.72 -2.72 6.29
N SER A 108 3.65 -3.60 5.30
CA SER A 108 3.73 -5.04 5.47
C SER A 108 4.73 -5.61 4.47
N ILE A 109 5.06 -6.88 4.61
CA ILE A 109 6.01 -7.61 3.75
C ILE A 109 5.28 -8.77 3.05
N GLN A 110 5.68 -9.04 1.81
CA GLN A 110 5.27 -10.23 1.06
C GLN A 110 6.49 -11.06 0.68
N LEU A 111 6.36 -12.37 0.83
CA LEU A 111 7.29 -13.39 0.37
C LEU A 111 6.62 -14.13 -0.79
N HIS A 112 7.30 -14.27 -1.90
CA HIS A 112 6.78 -14.92 -3.10
C HIS A 112 7.46 -16.27 -3.35
N TRP A 113 6.99 -17.03 -4.32
CA TRP A 113 7.53 -18.32 -4.74
C TRP A 113 7.55 -19.43 -3.67
N LEU A 114 6.77 -19.28 -2.60
CA LEU A 114 6.71 -20.27 -1.53
C LEU A 114 5.93 -21.50 -1.99
N LYS A 115 6.35 -22.68 -1.56
CA LYS A 115 5.58 -23.92 -1.70
C LYS A 115 4.69 -24.12 -0.49
N LEU A 116 3.54 -24.78 -0.68
CA LEU A 116 2.60 -25.00 0.42
C LEU A 116 3.23 -25.89 1.50
N GLU A 117 4.06 -26.83 1.09
CA GLU A 117 4.76 -27.79 1.92
C GLU A 117 5.74 -27.14 2.90
N ASP A 118 6.28 -25.96 2.52
CA ASP A 118 7.24 -25.23 3.35
C ASP A 118 6.57 -24.29 4.38
N ILE A 119 5.28 -24.01 4.23
CA ILE A 119 4.55 -23.06 5.09
C ILE A 119 4.64 -23.39 6.58
N PRO A 120 4.55 -24.67 7.03
CA PRO A 120 4.68 -25.00 8.45
C PRO A 120 6.02 -24.57 9.04
N GLU A 121 7.14 -24.84 8.37
CA GLU A 121 8.49 -24.48 8.81
C GLU A 121 8.71 -22.96 8.76
N ILE A 122 8.20 -22.29 7.72
CA ILE A 122 8.22 -20.82 7.61
C ILE A 122 7.49 -20.19 8.79
N TRP A 123 6.29 -20.69 9.15
CA TRP A 123 5.57 -20.20 10.33
C TRP A 123 6.34 -20.44 11.61
N GLU A 124 6.95 -21.60 11.80
CA GLU A 124 7.75 -21.90 13.01
C GLU A 124 8.89 -20.88 13.15
N LYS A 125 9.65 -20.61 12.09
CA LYS A 125 10.76 -19.64 12.09
C LYS A 125 10.27 -18.21 12.38
N LEU A 126 9.19 -17.77 11.75
CA LEU A 126 8.66 -16.42 11.91
C LEU A 126 7.97 -16.22 13.28
N GLU A 127 7.18 -17.19 13.73
CA GLU A 127 6.49 -17.13 15.02
C GLU A 127 7.48 -17.17 16.21
N ALA A 128 8.64 -17.85 16.05
CA ALA A 128 9.71 -17.85 17.06
C ALA A 128 10.25 -16.44 17.38
N VAL A 129 10.15 -15.51 16.43
CA VAL A 129 10.54 -14.09 16.61
C VAL A 129 9.32 -13.15 16.73
N GLY A 130 8.12 -13.70 16.90
CA GLY A 130 6.88 -12.93 17.08
C GLY A 130 6.30 -12.33 15.79
N VAL A 131 6.74 -12.77 14.61
CA VAL A 131 6.16 -12.37 13.31
C VAL A 131 5.00 -13.31 12.96
N SER A 132 3.89 -12.74 12.49
CA SER A 132 2.68 -13.51 12.14
C SER A 132 2.14 -13.10 10.77
N SER A 133 1.54 -14.05 10.08
CA SER A 133 0.77 -13.82 8.84
C SER A 133 -0.76 -13.80 9.06
N ARG A 134 -1.22 -14.03 10.28
CA ARG A 134 -2.65 -14.07 10.64
C ARG A 134 -3.34 -12.73 10.35
N SER A 135 -4.52 -12.77 9.77
CA SER A 135 -5.33 -11.61 9.35
C SER A 135 -4.70 -10.72 8.26
N ALA A 136 -3.61 -11.16 7.61
CA ALA A 136 -2.97 -10.38 6.55
C ALA A 136 -3.75 -10.42 5.22
N GLY A 137 -4.75 -11.30 5.09
CA GLY A 137 -5.55 -11.48 3.87
C GLY A 137 -7.03 -11.76 4.12
N GLY A 138 -7.77 -12.02 3.05
CA GLY A 138 -9.20 -12.36 3.13
C GLY A 138 -10.11 -11.17 3.44
N ASP A 139 -11.33 -11.48 3.83
CA ASP A 139 -12.35 -10.49 4.26
C ASP A 139 -12.27 -10.34 5.79
N THR A 140 -11.25 -9.65 6.25
CA THR A 140 -10.96 -9.39 7.66
C THR A 140 -10.44 -7.97 7.84
N MET A 141 -10.22 -7.56 9.07
CA MET A 141 -9.42 -6.38 9.38
C MET A 141 -7.99 -6.64 8.94
N ARG A 142 -7.45 -5.68 8.18
CA ARG A 142 -6.12 -5.78 7.61
C ARG A 142 -5.09 -5.14 8.52
N ASN A 143 -3.83 -5.22 8.11
CA ASN A 143 -2.75 -4.53 8.79
C ASN A 143 -3.13 -3.09 9.12
N ILE A 144 -2.97 -2.69 10.38
CA ILE A 144 -3.29 -1.34 10.86
C ILE A 144 -2.10 -0.45 10.55
N SER A 145 -2.38 0.66 9.87
CA SER A 145 -1.35 1.57 9.37
C SER A 145 -1.32 2.87 10.16
N GLY A 146 -0.13 3.41 10.34
CA GLY A 146 0.06 4.69 11.01
C GLY A 146 1.25 5.46 10.47
N CYS A 147 1.65 6.51 11.19
CA CYS A 147 2.91 7.17 10.93
C CYS A 147 4.05 6.19 11.28
N PRO A 148 5.01 5.94 10.38
CA PRO A 148 6.11 5.02 10.68
C PRO A 148 7.01 5.50 11.82
N VAL A 149 7.04 6.80 12.07
CA VAL A 149 7.79 7.44 13.16
C VAL A 149 6.89 7.96 14.29
N ALA A 150 5.71 7.33 14.49
CA ALA A 150 4.83 7.63 15.60
C ALA A 150 5.58 7.56 16.94
N GLY A 151 5.38 8.57 17.81
CA GLY A 151 6.08 8.74 19.07
C GLY A 151 7.53 9.27 18.95
N ARG A 152 8.04 9.47 17.72
CA ARG A 152 9.40 9.97 17.43
C ARG A 152 9.43 11.27 16.63
N ASP A 153 8.36 11.56 15.89
CA ASP A 153 8.31 12.71 14.97
C ASP A 153 8.17 14.03 15.71
N LYS A 154 9.10 14.96 15.48
CA LYS A 154 9.03 16.34 16.02
C LYS A 154 7.76 17.12 15.59
N HIS A 155 7.09 16.66 14.55
CA HIS A 155 5.90 17.31 13.98
C HIS A 155 4.59 16.60 14.34
N GLU A 156 4.65 15.65 15.25
CA GLU A 156 3.47 14.95 15.74
C GLU A 156 2.65 15.85 16.68
N PHE A 157 1.35 15.92 16.42
CA PHE A 157 0.40 16.65 17.29
C PHE A 157 -0.12 15.77 18.42
N VAL A 158 -0.28 14.47 18.13
CA VAL A 158 -0.80 13.45 19.04
C VAL A 158 0.03 12.19 18.83
N ASP A 159 0.65 11.68 19.90
CA ASP A 159 1.32 10.37 19.83
C ASP A 159 0.30 9.28 19.46
N SER A 160 0.45 8.76 18.26
CA SER A 160 -0.47 7.76 17.71
C SER A 160 -0.03 6.31 17.96
N GLN A 161 1.20 6.08 18.43
CA GLN A 161 1.72 4.72 18.62
C GLN A 161 0.92 3.91 19.66
N PRO A 162 0.58 4.43 20.87
CA PRO A 162 -0.21 3.69 21.85
C PRO A 162 -1.60 3.29 21.30
N VAL A 163 -2.23 4.17 20.51
CA VAL A 163 -3.54 3.92 19.90
C VAL A 163 -3.44 2.81 18.84
N LEU A 164 -2.39 2.85 18.02
CA LEU A 164 -2.13 1.82 17.01
C LEU A 164 -1.91 0.45 17.65
N ASP A 165 -1.13 0.39 18.71
CA ASP A 165 -0.83 -0.84 19.44
C ASP A 165 -2.08 -1.42 20.09
N GLU A 166 -2.89 -0.59 20.74
CA GLU A 166 -4.14 -1.01 21.37
C GLU A 166 -5.13 -1.57 20.35
N ILE A 167 -5.38 -0.83 19.25
CA ILE A 167 -6.29 -1.27 18.19
C ILE A 167 -5.78 -2.58 17.57
N SER A 168 -4.49 -2.69 17.31
CA SER A 168 -3.92 -3.90 16.72
C SER A 168 -4.06 -5.10 17.64
N THR A 169 -3.67 -4.95 18.90
CA THR A 169 -3.69 -6.05 19.88
C THR A 169 -5.10 -6.57 20.12
N LYS A 170 -6.09 -5.67 20.17
CA LYS A 170 -7.47 -6.03 20.53
C LYS A 170 -8.36 -6.41 19.35
N LEU A 171 -8.08 -5.88 18.13
CA LEU A 171 -8.96 -6.11 16.96
C LEU A 171 -8.38 -7.10 15.95
N ARG A 172 -7.08 -7.08 15.68
CA ARG A 172 -6.51 -7.87 14.58
C ARG A 172 -6.63 -9.39 14.80
N GLY A 173 -6.70 -9.82 16.02
CA GLY A 173 -6.83 -11.23 16.40
C GLY A 173 -8.22 -11.63 16.88
N ASP A 174 -9.20 -10.76 16.80
CA ASP A 174 -10.56 -11.04 17.27
C ASP A 174 -11.30 -11.94 16.27
N ASP A 175 -11.47 -13.22 16.62
CA ASP A 175 -12.16 -14.21 15.79
C ASP A 175 -13.62 -13.88 15.57
N SER A 176 -14.26 -13.18 16.51
CA SER A 176 -15.66 -12.75 16.35
C SER A 176 -15.84 -11.80 15.17
N LEU A 177 -14.76 -11.15 14.73
CA LEU A 177 -14.71 -10.21 13.61
C LEU A 177 -13.90 -10.75 12.41
N ALA A 178 -13.52 -12.02 12.41
CA ALA A 178 -12.70 -12.60 11.34
C ALA A 178 -13.40 -12.61 9.98
N SER A 179 -14.73 -12.81 9.97
CA SER A 179 -15.55 -12.89 8.74
C SER A 179 -16.27 -11.58 8.45
N MET A 180 -15.53 -10.51 8.13
CA MET A 180 -16.10 -9.22 7.74
C MET A 180 -16.89 -9.31 6.41
N PRO A 181 -17.85 -8.41 6.12
CA PRO A 181 -18.48 -8.31 4.80
C PRO A 181 -17.45 -8.15 3.68
N ARG A 182 -16.37 -7.39 3.94
CA ARG A 182 -15.23 -7.20 3.04
C ARG A 182 -14.00 -6.80 3.83
N LYS A 183 -12.79 -6.96 3.21
CA LYS A 183 -11.55 -6.47 3.82
C LYS A 183 -11.72 -5.06 4.36
N PHE A 184 -11.32 -4.83 5.58
CA PHE A 184 -11.46 -3.56 6.27
C PHE A 184 -10.08 -2.98 6.61
N ASN A 185 -9.90 -1.68 6.42
CA ASN A 185 -8.63 -1.00 6.61
C ASN A 185 -8.79 0.09 7.67
N ILE A 186 -7.83 0.14 8.58
CA ILE A 186 -7.76 1.12 9.67
C ILE A 186 -6.45 1.89 9.53
N SER A 187 -6.49 3.21 9.78
CA SER A 187 -5.29 4.03 9.87
C SER A 187 -5.42 5.10 10.94
N VAL A 188 -4.29 5.41 11.59
CA VAL A 188 -4.20 6.44 12.61
C VAL A 188 -3.08 7.41 12.23
N THR A 189 -3.40 8.68 12.14
CA THR A 189 -2.45 9.76 11.85
C THR A 189 -2.35 10.68 13.04
N GLY A 190 -1.15 10.83 13.62
CA GLY A 190 -0.89 11.77 14.71
C GLY A 190 -0.21 13.07 14.27
N CYS A 191 0.34 13.09 13.03
CA CYS A 191 1.15 14.18 12.52
C CYS A 191 0.41 15.06 11.50
N ARG A 192 1.08 16.14 11.08
CA ARG A 192 0.56 17.10 10.10
C ARG A 192 0.47 16.56 8.68
N GLU A 193 1.32 15.59 8.30
CA GLU A 193 1.55 15.22 6.90
C GLU A 193 0.51 14.22 6.35
N GLY A 194 -0.18 13.47 7.22
CA GLY A 194 -1.16 12.48 6.79
C GLY A 194 -0.56 11.27 6.05
N CYS A 195 0.69 10.93 6.32
CA CYS A 195 1.39 9.80 5.70
C CYS A 195 0.73 8.44 5.96
N ALA A 196 -0.05 8.30 7.04
CA ALA A 196 -0.87 7.12 7.31
C ALA A 196 -2.10 7.00 6.39
N GLN A 197 -2.39 8.05 5.57
CA GLN A 197 -3.42 8.03 4.54
C GLN A 197 -4.85 7.77 5.08
N ASP A 198 -5.22 8.44 6.15
CA ASP A 198 -6.53 8.32 6.82
C ASP A 198 -7.71 8.55 5.87
N SER A 199 -7.55 9.40 4.87
CA SER A 199 -8.61 9.78 3.92
C SER A 199 -9.03 8.67 2.94
N ILE A 200 -8.27 7.57 2.82
CA ILE A 200 -8.54 6.48 1.86
C ILE A 200 -8.74 5.11 2.54
N ASN A 201 -9.01 5.09 3.85
CA ASN A 201 -9.24 3.86 4.60
C ASN A 201 -10.70 3.72 5.05
N GLY A 202 -11.10 2.50 5.45
CA GLY A 202 -12.45 2.21 5.93
C GLY A 202 -12.82 3.00 7.16
N ILE A 203 -11.85 3.18 8.07
CA ILE A 203 -11.85 4.18 9.13
C ILE A 203 -10.45 4.80 9.24
N GLY A 204 -10.40 6.11 9.43
CA GLY A 204 -9.18 6.90 9.61
C GLY A 204 -9.33 7.83 10.79
N LEU A 205 -8.29 7.93 11.61
CA LEU A 205 -8.18 8.90 12.69
C LEU A 205 -7.20 9.99 12.27
N GLU A 206 -7.64 11.25 12.30
CA GLU A 206 -6.82 12.42 11.96
C GLU A 206 -6.62 13.32 13.18
N PRO A 207 -5.47 13.99 13.37
CA PRO A 207 -5.17 14.74 14.57
C PRO A 207 -6.09 15.95 14.70
N ALA A 208 -6.66 16.13 15.88
CA ALA A 208 -7.59 17.20 16.19
C ALA A 208 -7.40 17.73 17.61
N ALA A 209 -7.93 18.93 17.85
CA ALA A 209 -8.05 19.49 19.18
C ALA A 209 -9.48 19.96 19.46
N LYS A 210 -9.91 19.85 20.71
CA LYS A 210 -11.23 20.25 21.14
C LYS A 210 -11.19 20.87 22.54
N ALA A 211 -11.91 21.96 22.72
CA ALA A 211 -12.13 22.53 24.04
C ALA A 211 -13.09 21.63 24.85
N VAL A 212 -12.59 21.08 25.95
CA VAL A 212 -13.33 20.24 26.89
C VAL A 212 -13.07 20.79 28.29
N ASP A 213 -14.11 21.18 29.00
CA ASP A 213 -14.01 21.77 30.36
C ASP A 213 -12.94 22.87 30.45
N SER A 214 -12.93 23.79 29.46
CA SER A 214 -11.98 24.92 29.35
C SER A 214 -10.51 24.50 29.12
N ARG A 215 -10.24 23.23 28.78
CA ARG A 215 -8.92 22.74 28.39
C ARG A 215 -8.91 22.42 26.90
N ASP A 216 -7.82 22.75 26.22
CA ASP A 216 -7.61 22.32 24.82
C ASP A 216 -7.07 20.86 24.82
N VAL A 217 -7.95 19.92 24.57
CA VAL A 217 -7.64 18.48 24.58
C VAL A 217 -7.29 18.04 23.16
N ARG A 218 -6.15 17.37 23.02
CA ARG A 218 -5.71 16.77 21.75
C ARG A 218 -6.20 15.33 21.64
N GLY A 219 -6.58 14.94 20.44
CA GLY A 219 -7.10 13.63 20.10
C GLY A 219 -7.29 13.51 18.61
N PHE A 220 -8.35 12.84 18.18
CA PHE A 220 -8.58 12.53 16.77
C PHE A 220 -10.01 12.88 16.35
N ASN A 221 -10.15 13.41 15.14
CA ASN A 221 -11.41 13.35 14.40
C ASN A 221 -11.52 12.00 13.67
N VAL A 222 -12.71 11.48 13.58
CA VAL A 222 -13.00 10.18 12.93
C VAL A 222 -13.51 10.39 11.52
N ARG A 223 -12.87 9.73 10.56
CA ARG A 223 -13.29 9.64 9.16
C ARG A 223 -13.68 8.20 8.81
N VAL A 224 -14.70 8.01 7.97
CA VAL A 224 -15.21 6.68 7.60
C VAL A 224 -15.51 6.56 6.11
N GLY A 225 -15.43 5.33 5.58
CA GLY A 225 -15.87 5.01 4.23
C GLY A 225 -14.90 5.35 3.10
N GLY A 226 -13.60 5.46 3.37
CA GLY A 226 -12.57 5.63 2.34
C GLY A 226 -12.20 4.33 1.61
N GLY A 227 -11.68 4.46 0.39
CA GLY A 227 -11.13 3.34 -0.38
C GLY A 227 -10.89 3.68 -1.85
N LEU A 228 -9.80 3.17 -2.41
CA LEU A 228 -9.37 3.44 -3.79
C LEU A 228 -9.94 2.43 -4.80
N GLY A 229 -9.74 1.13 -4.54
CA GLY A 229 -9.94 0.09 -5.54
C GLY A 229 -11.36 -0.04 -6.10
N GLY A 230 -11.46 -0.26 -7.40
CA GLY A 230 -12.69 -0.38 -8.16
C GLY A 230 -13.06 0.92 -8.89
N ARG A 231 -14.11 0.88 -9.69
CA ARG A 231 -14.55 2.01 -10.54
C ARG A 231 -15.05 3.24 -9.76
N GLU A 232 -15.31 3.10 -8.47
CA GLU A 232 -15.86 4.17 -7.63
C GLU A 232 -14.98 4.42 -6.39
N PRO A 233 -13.81 5.05 -6.52
CA PRO A 233 -13.01 5.45 -5.36
C PRO A 233 -13.77 6.48 -4.51
N ARG A 234 -13.53 6.46 -3.20
CA ARG A 234 -14.13 7.42 -2.25
C ARG A 234 -13.09 7.87 -1.24
N ARG A 235 -13.11 9.16 -0.95
CA ARG A 235 -12.44 9.69 0.25
C ARG A 235 -13.33 9.44 1.47
N ALA A 236 -12.69 9.13 2.60
CA ALA A 236 -13.37 8.99 3.86
C ALA A 236 -14.07 10.30 4.25
N ARG A 237 -15.31 10.19 4.71
CA ARG A 237 -16.13 11.31 5.18
C ARG A 237 -15.96 11.52 6.66
N SER A 238 -16.06 12.75 7.13
CA SER A 238 -16.14 13.04 8.57
C SER A 238 -17.37 12.35 9.17
N LEU A 239 -17.14 11.60 10.25
CA LEU A 239 -18.23 11.04 11.07
C LEU A 239 -18.79 12.09 12.03
N ASP A 240 -18.15 13.27 12.09
CA ASP A 240 -18.43 14.34 13.06
C ASP A 240 -18.30 13.84 14.52
N VAL A 241 -17.21 13.11 14.77
CA VAL A 241 -16.84 12.60 16.09
C VAL A 241 -15.41 12.99 16.40
N PHE A 242 -15.20 13.55 17.60
CA PHE A 242 -13.89 13.72 18.23
C PHE A 242 -13.72 12.67 19.30
N VAL A 243 -12.53 12.06 19.37
CA VAL A 243 -12.19 11.05 20.37
C VAL A 243 -10.81 11.32 20.97
N GLU A 244 -10.72 11.20 22.28
CA GLU A 244 -9.45 11.21 23.01
C GLU A 244 -8.68 9.92 22.78
N PRO A 245 -7.33 9.90 22.87
CA PRO A 245 -6.55 8.70 22.57
C PRO A 245 -6.98 7.45 23.35
N ASP A 246 -7.35 7.60 24.63
CA ASP A 246 -7.80 6.51 25.52
C ASP A 246 -9.17 5.95 25.18
N ARG A 247 -9.92 6.59 24.29
CA ARG A 247 -11.23 6.13 23.78
C ARG A 247 -11.23 5.83 22.28
N ALA A 248 -10.09 5.97 21.63
CA ALA A 248 -9.97 5.77 20.19
C ALA A 248 -10.32 4.32 19.78
N TYR A 249 -9.83 3.34 20.54
CA TYR A 249 -10.16 1.93 20.33
C TYR A 249 -11.67 1.68 20.40
N ASP A 250 -12.37 2.21 21.42
CA ASP A 250 -13.79 1.97 21.62
C ASP A 250 -14.63 2.45 20.42
N VAL A 251 -14.31 3.62 19.87
CA VAL A 251 -15.00 4.18 18.69
C VAL A 251 -14.66 3.40 17.42
N VAL A 252 -13.40 3.00 17.24
CA VAL A 252 -12.97 2.18 16.09
C VAL A 252 -13.67 0.82 16.13
N ARG A 253 -13.70 0.14 17.27
CA ARG A 253 -14.39 -1.13 17.48
C ARG A 253 -15.88 -1.00 17.20
N ALA A 254 -16.53 0.00 17.76
CA ALA A 254 -17.95 0.26 17.57
C ALA A 254 -18.32 0.39 16.08
N PHE A 255 -17.52 1.14 15.30
CA PHE A 255 -17.75 1.27 13.86
C PHE A 255 -17.50 -0.05 13.10
N VAL A 256 -16.49 -0.80 13.49
CA VAL A 256 -16.17 -2.11 12.90
C VAL A 256 -17.32 -3.08 13.14
N GLU A 257 -17.84 -3.17 14.37
CA GLU A 257 -18.99 -4.01 14.74
C GLU A 257 -20.26 -3.59 13.99
N LEU A 258 -20.56 -2.28 13.95
CA LEU A 258 -21.69 -1.76 13.18
C LEU A 258 -21.64 -2.16 11.70
N TYR A 259 -20.46 -2.07 11.08
CA TYR A 259 -20.25 -2.50 9.69
C TYR A 259 -20.28 -4.02 9.55
N PHE A 260 -19.77 -4.78 10.52
CA PHE A 260 -19.84 -6.24 10.54
C PHE A 260 -21.28 -6.73 10.53
N ASP A 261 -22.14 -6.14 11.38
CA ASP A 261 -23.53 -6.53 11.56
C ASP A 261 -24.42 -6.13 10.36
N ASN A 262 -24.12 -4.98 9.74
CA ASN A 262 -25.05 -4.34 8.79
C ASN A 262 -24.47 -4.15 7.37
N GLY A 263 -23.22 -4.47 7.15
CA GLY A 263 -22.57 -4.36 5.83
C GLY A 263 -23.17 -5.34 4.82
N ASN A 264 -23.28 -4.91 3.56
CA ASN A 264 -23.83 -5.75 2.50
C ASN A 264 -22.95 -7.00 2.29
N ARG A 265 -23.55 -8.18 2.38
CA ARG A 265 -22.88 -9.48 2.15
C ARG A 265 -23.34 -10.16 0.86
N GLU A 266 -24.44 -9.73 0.28
CA GLU A 266 -25.02 -10.35 -0.92
C GLU A 266 -24.31 -9.91 -2.20
N ASN A 267 -24.03 -8.61 -2.33
CA ASN A 267 -23.40 -8.03 -3.51
C ASN A 267 -21.93 -7.67 -3.25
N ARG A 268 -21.01 -8.51 -3.77
CA ARG A 268 -19.57 -8.31 -3.56
C ARG A 268 -19.03 -7.00 -4.14
N GLN A 269 -19.65 -6.42 -5.14
CA GLN A 269 -19.28 -5.11 -5.70
C GLN A 269 -19.68 -3.94 -4.79
N LYS A 270 -20.66 -4.13 -3.90
CA LYS A 270 -21.22 -3.12 -3.00
C LYS A 270 -20.98 -3.42 -1.51
N ASN A 271 -20.11 -4.36 -1.19
CA ASN A 271 -19.87 -4.79 0.20
C ASN A 271 -18.67 -4.11 0.90
N ARG A 272 -18.01 -3.12 0.30
CA ARG A 272 -17.01 -2.28 0.98
C ARG A 272 -17.68 -1.28 1.92
N SER A 273 -17.00 -0.92 3.01
CA SER A 273 -17.49 0.07 3.99
C SER A 273 -17.86 1.42 3.37
N ARG A 274 -17.23 1.82 2.26
CA ARG A 274 -17.60 3.06 1.56
C ARG A 274 -19.04 3.07 1.04
N PHE A 275 -19.52 1.94 0.53
CA PHE A 275 -20.90 1.81 0.07
C PHE A 275 -21.89 1.77 1.23
N PHE A 276 -21.50 1.15 2.35
CA PHE A 276 -22.27 1.20 3.59
C PHE A 276 -22.42 2.64 4.10
N VAL A 277 -21.33 3.42 4.10
CA VAL A 277 -21.35 4.84 4.48
C VAL A 277 -22.14 5.70 3.48
N ASP A 278 -22.05 5.39 2.18
CA ASP A 278 -22.83 6.09 1.14
C ASP A 278 -24.34 5.86 1.31
N GLU A 279 -24.76 4.63 1.64
CA GLU A 279 -26.15 4.24 1.81
C GLU A 279 -26.77 4.77 3.11
N TRP A 280 -26.01 4.68 4.22
CA TRP A 280 -26.56 5.01 5.54
C TRP A 280 -26.39 6.48 5.94
N GLY A 281 -25.36 7.15 5.42
CA GLY A 281 -24.98 8.50 5.81
C GLY A 281 -24.30 8.57 7.18
N THR A 282 -23.37 9.52 7.35
CA THR A 282 -22.56 9.63 8.58
C THR A 282 -23.37 10.04 9.81
N GLU A 283 -24.44 10.82 9.65
CA GLU A 283 -25.30 11.22 10.77
C GLU A 283 -26.02 10.02 11.39
N ARG A 284 -26.68 9.20 10.56
CA ARG A 284 -27.35 7.97 11.02
C ARG A 284 -26.38 6.99 11.66
N ILE A 285 -25.19 6.83 11.04
CA ILE A 285 -24.14 5.97 11.59
C ILE A 285 -23.75 6.46 12.99
N ARG A 286 -23.44 7.75 13.15
CA ARG A 286 -23.07 8.31 14.45
C ARG A 286 -24.17 8.13 15.51
N ASP A 287 -25.45 8.35 15.14
CA ASP A 287 -26.56 8.21 16.08
C ASP A 287 -26.76 6.75 16.52
N LEU A 288 -26.49 5.78 15.63
CA LEU A 288 -26.52 4.36 15.98
C LEU A 288 -25.34 3.98 16.87
N LEU A 289 -24.13 4.44 16.57
CA LEU A 289 -22.96 4.23 17.42
C LEU A 289 -23.24 4.71 18.84
N GLN A 290 -23.78 5.93 18.99
CA GLN A 290 -24.13 6.52 20.29
C GLN A 290 -25.15 5.70 21.05
N ARG A 291 -26.16 5.13 20.39
CA ARG A 291 -27.26 4.44 21.06
C ARG A 291 -26.97 2.99 21.40
N GLU A 292 -26.19 2.31 20.56
CA GLU A 292 -26.16 0.84 20.56
C GLU A 292 -24.76 0.24 20.75
N TYR A 293 -23.67 1.01 20.44
CA TYR A 293 -22.32 0.47 20.40
C TYR A 293 -21.35 1.10 21.40
N VAL A 294 -21.64 2.29 21.95
CA VAL A 294 -20.81 2.92 22.97
C VAL A 294 -21.63 3.33 24.18
N ASP A 295 -21.02 3.28 25.37
CA ASP A 295 -21.62 3.60 26.66
C ASP A 295 -21.25 5.01 27.16
N PHE A 296 -20.54 5.80 26.37
CA PHE A 296 -20.12 7.17 26.68
C PHE A 296 -20.61 8.14 25.60
N GLU A 297 -20.63 9.45 25.93
CA GLU A 297 -21.07 10.47 25.01
C GLU A 297 -20.05 10.73 23.88
N LEU A 298 -20.47 10.54 22.62
CA LEU A 298 -19.70 10.88 21.43
C LEU A 298 -19.66 12.40 21.24
N ARG A 299 -18.50 13.02 21.41
CA ARG A 299 -18.32 14.45 21.18
C ARG A 299 -18.27 14.74 19.68
N ARG A 300 -18.82 15.90 19.27
CA ARG A 300 -18.71 16.40 17.90
C ARG A 300 -17.25 16.66 17.54
N ALA A 301 -16.94 16.64 16.24
CA ALA A 301 -15.59 16.85 15.71
C ALA A 301 -14.92 18.09 16.32
N GLY A 302 -13.64 17.96 16.56
CA GLY A 302 -12.75 19.03 16.99
C GLY A 302 -12.16 19.80 15.80
N ARG A 303 -11.34 20.80 16.12
CA ARG A 303 -10.56 21.57 15.17
C ARG A 303 -9.49 20.68 14.55
N ASN A 304 -9.41 20.61 13.22
CA ASN A 304 -8.39 19.84 12.52
C ASN A 304 -7.03 20.52 12.64
N LEU A 305 -6.08 19.88 13.29
CA LEU A 305 -4.75 20.46 13.54
C LEU A 305 -3.90 20.58 12.27
N ARG A 306 -4.13 19.76 11.27
CA ARG A 306 -3.42 19.86 9.97
C ARG A 306 -3.83 21.11 9.20
N GLU A 307 -5.13 21.40 9.13
CA GLU A 307 -5.66 22.58 8.46
C GLU A 307 -5.19 23.88 9.15
N GLU A 308 -5.20 23.89 10.48
CA GLU A 308 -4.72 25.01 11.28
C GLU A 308 -3.23 25.27 11.05
N TYR A 309 -2.42 24.23 11.01
CA TYR A 309 -0.99 24.33 10.72
C TYR A 309 -0.74 24.94 9.33
N THR A 310 -1.47 24.48 8.32
CA THR A 310 -1.39 24.98 6.95
C THR A 310 -1.74 26.45 6.87
N TYR A 311 -2.85 26.84 7.49
CA TYR A 311 -3.34 28.22 7.50
C TYR A 311 -2.41 29.17 8.25
N ASN A 312 -1.97 28.81 9.45
CA ASN A 312 -1.17 29.66 10.31
C ASN A 312 0.30 29.79 9.88
N ALA A 313 0.84 28.84 9.17
CA ALA A 313 2.22 28.89 8.71
C ALA A 313 2.41 29.74 7.44
N GLY A 314 1.34 30.21 6.80
CA GLY A 314 1.42 30.91 5.51
C GLY A 314 2.09 30.07 4.40
N ARG A 315 2.29 28.79 4.67
CA ARG A 315 2.82 27.81 3.70
C ARG A 315 1.65 27.00 3.21
N PRO A 316 1.50 26.82 1.89
CA PRO A 316 0.67 25.72 1.42
C PRO A 316 1.15 24.48 2.17
N ALA A 317 0.22 23.68 2.68
CA ALA A 317 0.61 22.41 3.23
C ALA A 317 1.46 21.73 2.16
N GLU A 318 2.69 21.43 2.50
CA GLU A 318 3.53 20.57 1.68
C GLU A 318 2.99 19.14 1.80
N ALA A 319 1.70 19.04 1.43
CA ALA A 319 0.91 17.87 1.64
C ALA A 319 1.58 16.68 0.96
N GLY A 320 1.97 15.70 1.77
CA GLY A 320 2.62 14.50 1.30
C GLY A 320 4.06 14.68 0.85
N LYS A 321 4.75 15.78 1.16
CA LYS A 321 6.19 15.91 0.93
C LYS A 321 7.03 15.17 1.97
N HIS A 322 6.51 14.93 3.17
CA HIS A 322 7.22 14.17 4.19
C HIS A 322 7.07 12.68 3.89
N ASP A 323 7.99 12.14 3.10
CA ASP A 323 8.03 10.74 2.69
C ASP A 323 8.94 9.88 3.58
N HIS A 324 9.55 10.51 4.59
CA HIS A 324 10.49 9.92 5.53
C HIS A 324 11.84 9.46 4.90
N VAL A 325 12.08 9.73 3.62
CA VAL A 325 13.35 9.44 2.97
C VAL A 325 14.37 10.52 3.32
N GLY A 326 15.57 10.13 3.75
CA GLY A 326 16.59 11.04 4.22
C GLY A 326 16.91 10.90 5.70
N VAL A 327 17.75 11.81 6.21
CA VAL A 327 18.13 11.88 7.61
C VAL A 327 17.26 12.88 8.35
N HIS A 328 16.63 12.43 9.42
CA HIS A 328 15.67 13.26 10.19
C HIS A 328 15.88 13.08 11.69
N GLU A 329 15.90 14.20 12.41
CA GLU A 329 16.04 14.21 13.86
C GLU A 329 14.72 13.84 14.57
N GLN A 330 14.80 12.97 15.56
CA GLN A 330 13.70 12.56 16.44
C GLN A 330 13.50 13.52 17.62
N THR A 331 12.40 13.35 18.35
CA THR A 331 12.07 14.17 19.53
C THR A 331 13.08 14.07 20.66
N ASP A 332 13.81 12.96 20.74
CA ASP A 332 14.79 12.65 21.79
C ASP A 332 16.25 13.01 21.41
N GLY A 333 16.45 13.66 20.26
CA GLY A 333 17.76 14.07 19.76
C GLY A 333 18.53 12.98 19.00
N ARG A 334 17.98 11.76 18.91
CA ARG A 334 18.44 10.74 17.96
C ARG A 334 17.89 11.03 16.57
N TYR A 335 18.25 10.18 15.62
CA TYR A 335 17.85 10.31 14.22
C TYR A 335 17.12 9.07 13.73
N TYR A 336 16.35 9.22 12.67
CA TYR A 336 15.99 8.11 11.79
C TYR A 336 16.52 8.39 10.39
N VAL A 337 16.94 7.32 9.72
CA VAL A 337 17.45 7.35 8.35
C VAL A 337 16.50 6.55 7.47
N GLY A 338 15.83 7.25 6.55
CA GLY A 338 14.90 6.64 5.60
C GLY A 338 15.58 6.34 4.28
N LEU A 339 15.55 5.07 3.88
CA LEU A 339 16.06 4.61 2.62
C LEU A 339 15.01 4.75 1.52
N SER A 340 15.47 4.90 0.28
CA SER A 340 14.60 4.81 -0.90
C SER A 340 14.83 3.48 -1.60
N VAL A 341 13.85 2.60 -1.52
CA VAL A 341 13.88 1.29 -2.18
C VAL A 341 13.02 1.35 -3.44
N PRO A 342 13.63 1.29 -4.64
CA PRO A 342 12.87 1.34 -5.88
C PRO A 342 11.78 0.27 -5.89
N VAL A 343 10.53 0.70 -6.11
CA VAL A 343 9.33 -0.15 -6.16
C VAL A 343 9.12 -1.06 -4.93
N GLY A 344 9.85 -0.82 -3.84
CA GLY A 344 9.71 -1.54 -2.58
C GLY A 344 10.16 -3.00 -2.61
N ARG A 345 11.16 -3.37 -3.42
CA ARG A 345 11.71 -4.72 -3.47
C ARG A 345 13.15 -4.72 -2.98
N LEU A 346 13.44 -5.53 -1.96
CA LEU A 346 14.76 -5.79 -1.41
C LEU A 346 15.12 -7.26 -1.63
N THR A 347 16.35 -7.55 -2.04
CA THR A 347 16.83 -8.92 -2.06
C THR A 347 16.88 -9.49 -0.63
N ALA A 348 16.92 -10.80 -0.50
CA ALA A 348 17.07 -11.45 0.80
C ALA A 348 18.37 -11.02 1.50
N THR A 349 19.46 -10.88 0.76
CA THR A 349 20.75 -10.40 1.27
C THR A 349 20.65 -8.97 1.78
N GLU A 350 20.13 -8.03 0.98
CA GLU A 350 19.90 -6.64 1.38
C GLU A 350 18.97 -6.52 2.60
N THR A 351 17.99 -7.42 2.69
CA THR A 351 17.07 -7.45 3.85
C THR A 351 17.81 -7.82 5.14
N ILE A 352 18.70 -8.81 5.09
CA ILE A 352 19.53 -9.21 6.23
C ILE A 352 20.52 -8.10 6.57
N GLU A 353 21.19 -7.52 5.57
CA GLU A 353 22.14 -6.41 5.76
C GLU A 353 21.46 -5.19 6.40
N LEU A 354 20.25 -4.82 5.97
CA LEU A 354 19.48 -3.76 6.60
C LEU A 354 19.18 -4.03 8.08
N ALA A 355 18.90 -5.29 8.43
CA ALA A 355 18.72 -5.67 9.83
C ALA A 355 20.02 -5.56 10.63
N ASP A 356 21.14 -5.95 10.04
CA ASP A 356 22.46 -5.84 10.67
C ASP A 356 22.86 -4.38 10.90
N LEU A 357 22.66 -3.50 9.90
CA LEU A 357 22.89 -2.06 10.03
C LEU A 357 22.00 -1.40 11.09
N ALA A 358 20.75 -1.84 11.21
CA ALA A 358 19.86 -1.33 12.24
C ALA A 358 20.31 -1.75 13.66
N ASP A 359 20.87 -2.97 13.82
CA ASP A 359 21.46 -3.44 15.08
C ASP A 359 22.78 -2.70 15.40
N GLU A 360 23.61 -2.42 14.41
CA GLU A 360 24.93 -1.80 14.59
C GLU A 360 24.81 -0.30 14.90
N HIS A 361 23.99 0.43 14.15
CA HIS A 361 23.94 1.90 14.20
C HIS A 361 22.69 2.48 14.88
N GLY A 362 21.69 1.66 15.18
CA GLY A 362 20.43 2.11 15.76
C GLY A 362 20.01 1.31 16.99
N SER A 363 18.69 1.10 17.12
CA SER A 363 18.10 0.27 18.17
C SER A 363 17.83 -1.17 17.74
N GLY A 364 18.17 -1.56 16.52
CA GLY A 364 17.78 -2.81 15.88
C GLY A 364 16.35 -2.80 15.32
N ALA A 365 15.61 -1.74 15.60
CA ALA A 365 14.25 -1.60 15.08
C ALA A 365 14.23 -0.98 13.68
N VAL A 366 13.42 -1.57 12.78
CA VAL A 366 13.15 -1.04 11.45
C VAL A 366 11.68 -0.68 11.32
N ARG A 367 11.37 0.43 10.66
CA ARG A 367 10.02 0.89 10.42
C ARG A 367 9.72 0.93 8.92
N LEU A 368 8.57 0.42 8.51
CA LEU A 368 8.13 0.43 7.12
C LEU A 368 7.18 1.58 6.86
N THR A 369 7.34 2.24 5.72
CA THR A 369 6.45 3.32 5.29
C THR A 369 5.35 2.81 4.37
N ARG A 370 4.30 3.59 4.18
CA ARG A 370 3.27 3.32 3.17
C ARG A 370 3.75 3.61 1.73
N ARG A 371 4.97 4.11 1.59
CA ARG A 371 5.64 4.33 0.30
C ARG A 371 6.66 3.25 -0.04
N GLN A 372 6.51 2.07 0.57
CA GLN A 372 7.35 0.91 0.29
C GLN A 372 8.85 1.13 0.61
N ASN A 373 9.14 1.98 1.60
CA ASN A 373 10.49 2.28 2.04
C ASN A 373 10.70 1.88 3.51
N PRO A 374 11.88 1.40 3.90
CA PRO A 374 12.25 1.13 5.28
C PRO A 374 12.94 2.34 5.92
N LEU A 375 12.90 2.41 7.24
CA LEU A 375 13.61 3.39 8.07
C LEU A 375 14.42 2.65 9.13
N VAL A 376 15.69 3.01 9.30
CA VAL A 376 16.46 2.70 10.50
C VAL A 376 16.18 3.79 11.52
N VAL A 377 15.77 3.44 12.73
CA VAL A 377 15.35 4.40 13.77
C VAL A 377 16.27 4.38 14.97
N ASP A 378 16.16 5.43 15.79
CA ASP A 378 16.89 5.57 17.05
C ASP A 378 18.43 5.61 16.87
N VAL A 379 18.91 6.15 15.74
CA VAL A 379 20.32 6.29 15.38
C VAL A 379 20.94 7.44 16.19
N PRO A 380 21.97 7.22 17.02
CA PRO A 380 22.72 8.30 17.66
C PRO A 380 23.35 9.25 16.64
N GLU A 381 23.52 10.52 16.98
CA GLU A 381 24.09 11.53 16.07
C GLU A 381 25.46 11.14 15.52
N ASP A 382 26.30 10.55 16.37
CA ASP A 382 27.66 10.12 16.04
C ASP A 382 27.72 8.82 15.18
N GLU A 383 26.61 8.10 15.04
CA GLU A 383 26.49 6.90 14.19
C GLU A 383 25.88 7.20 12.80
N VAL A 384 25.31 8.40 12.59
CA VAL A 384 24.64 8.74 11.34
C VAL A 384 25.58 8.65 10.14
N ASP A 385 26.77 9.25 10.23
CA ASP A 385 27.73 9.24 9.11
C ASP A 385 28.21 7.82 8.80
N ALA A 386 28.45 7.00 9.81
CA ALA A 386 28.87 5.61 9.64
C ALA A 386 27.76 4.77 8.96
N LEU A 387 26.50 4.96 9.33
CA LEU A 387 25.37 4.33 8.65
C LEU A 387 25.26 4.78 7.19
N LEU A 388 25.47 6.07 6.90
CA LEU A 388 25.38 6.62 5.55
C LEU A 388 26.49 6.09 4.61
N ASP A 389 27.64 5.68 5.17
CA ASP A 389 28.77 5.12 4.43
C ASP A 389 28.62 3.61 4.12
N ALA A 390 27.53 2.95 4.59
CA ALA A 390 27.28 1.54 4.34
C ALA A 390 26.95 1.25 2.86
N GLU A 391 27.45 0.13 2.33
CA GLU A 391 27.29 -0.27 0.92
C GLU A 391 25.82 -0.36 0.49
N LEU A 392 24.93 -0.85 1.35
CA LEU A 392 23.49 -0.89 1.12
C LEU A 392 22.91 0.49 0.77
N LEU A 393 23.41 1.56 1.41
CA LEU A 393 22.94 2.92 1.19
C LEU A 393 23.47 3.57 -0.09
N GLU A 394 24.47 2.96 -0.75
CA GLU A 394 24.86 3.36 -2.11
C GLU A 394 23.77 3.00 -3.14
N THR A 395 23.08 1.88 -2.93
CA THR A 395 21.96 1.41 -3.78
C THR A 395 20.63 2.03 -3.35
N HIS A 396 20.32 1.98 -2.05
CA HIS A 396 19.07 2.46 -1.47
C HIS A 396 19.24 3.82 -0.77
N ARG A 397 19.62 4.82 -1.54
CA ARG A 397 20.08 6.13 -1.04
C ARG A 397 19.00 6.87 -0.24
N PRO A 398 19.39 7.52 0.87
CA PRO A 398 18.53 8.50 1.55
C PRO A 398 18.36 9.80 0.75
N GLU A 399 19.19 10.03 -0.27
CA GLU A 399 19.07 11.14 -1.23
C GLU A 399 18.92 10.59 -2.67
N PRO A 400 17.78 9.97 -3.00
CA PRO A 400 17.56 9.39 -4.32
C PRO A 400 17.25 10.45 -5.37
N SER A 401 17.21 10.03 -6.65
CA SER A 401 16.69 10.90 -7.73
C SER A 401 15.22 11.28 -7.48
N VAL A 402 14.80 12.40 -8.05
CA VAL A 402 13.42 12.93 -8.00
C VAL A 402 12.38 11.86 -8.33
N PHE A 403 12.65 11.06 -9.36
CA PHE A 403 11.75 10.00 -9.82
C PHE A 403 11.71 8.80 -8.88
N THR A 404 12.88 8.32 -8.43
CA THR A 404 12.97 7.18 -7.53
C THR A 404 12.30 7.47 -6.19
N ARG A 405 12.51 8.68 -5.65
CA ARG A 405 11.90 9.12 -4.39
C ARG A 405 10.37 9.02 -4.38
N GLY A 406 9.73 9.28 -5.52
CA GLY A 406 8.27 9.30 -5.65
C GLY A 406 7.65 8.01 -6.15
N ALA A 407 8.44 6.98 -6.45
CA ALA A 407 7.96 5.78 -7.11
C ALA A 407 7.28 4.80 -6.17
N MET A 408 6.15 4.25 -6.62
CA MET A 408 5.48 3.10 -6.00
C MET A 408 4.89 2.17 -7.06
N ALA A 409 4.94 0.86 -6.84
CA ALA A 409 4.34 -0.13 -7.71
C ALA A 409 3.65 -1.25 -6.92
N CYS A 410 2.53 -1.77 -7.44
CA CYS A 410 1.94 -2.98 -6.89
C CYS A 410 2.68 -4.22 -7.43
N THR A 411 2.19 -5.41 -7.09
CA THR A 411 2.82 -6.68 -7.48
C THR A 411 2.80 -6.95 -9.00
N GLY A 412 1.80 -6.43 -9.73
CA GLY A 412 1.70 -6.64 -11.19
C GLY A 412 1.34 -8.06 -11.64
N THR A 413 1.45 -8.32 -12.94
CA THR A 413 1.17 -9.62 -13.54
C THR A 413 2.21 -10.68 -13.21
N GLU A 414 3.32 -10.33 -12.60
CA GLU A 414 4.31 -11.31 -12.13
C GLU A 414 3.65 -12.35 -11.20
N PHE A 415 2.77 -11.93 -10.27
CA PHE A 415 2.14 -12.83 -9.31
C PHE A 415 0.62 -12.67 -9.17
N CYS A 416 0.06 -11.53 -9.59
CA CYS A 416 -1.33 -11.19 -9.31
C CYS A 416 -2.26 -11.58 -10.46
N SER A 417 -3.21 -12.49 -10.21
CA SER A 417 -4.23 -12.92 -11.18
C SER A 417 -5.22 -11.82 -11.62
N LEU A 418 -5.26 -10.69 -10.90
CA LEU A 418 -6.15 -9.56 -11.24
C LEU A 418 -5.44 -8.46 -12.05
N ALA A 419 -4.12 -8.51 -12.15
CA ALA A 419 -3.35 -7.51 -12.85
C ALA A 419 -3.46 -7.71 -14.37
N LEU A 420 -3.45 -6.59 -15.10
CA LEU A 420 -3.46 -6.55 -16.56
C LEU A 420 -2.09 -6.19 -17.13
N THR A 421 -1.19 -5.67 -16.28
CA THR A 421 0.14 -5.23 -16.68
C THR A 421 1.18 -5.61 -15.63
N GLU A 422 2.41 -5.85 -16.09
CA GLU A 422 3.57 -5.86 -15.21
C GLU A 422 3.81 -4.46 -14.65
N THR A 423 4.30 -4.37 -13.42
CA THR A 423 4.43 -3.07 -12.73
C THR A 423 5.81 -2.80 -12.18
N LYS A 424 6.39 -3.71 -11.35
CA LYS A 424 7.64 -3.45 -10.64
C LYS A 424 8.85 -3.37 -11.57
N ALA A 425 9.06 -4.37 -12.40
CA ALA A 425 10.19 -4.36 -13.34
C ALA A 425 10.06 -3.22 -14.35
N ARG A 426 8.86 -3.01 -14.89
CA ARG A 426 8.61 -1.89 -15.82
C ARG A 426 8.88 -0.54 -15.17
N MET A 427 8.39 -0.31 -13.94
CA MET A 427 8.65 0.93 -13.22
C MET A 427 10.15 1.12 -12.95
N ALA A 428 10.87 0.09 -12.53
CA ALA A 428 12.31 0.18 -12.26
C ALA A 428 13.10 0.60 -13.52
N VAL A 429 12.80 -0.02 -14.67
CA VAL A 429 13.43 0.34 -15.96
C VAL A 429 13.03 1.75 -16.39
N MET A 430 11.75 2.10 -16.27
CA MET A 430 11.23 3.44 -16.60
C MET A 430 11.88 4.55 -15.77
N LEU A 431 12.11 4.32 -14.46
CA LEU A 431 12.78 5.29 -13.61
C LEU A 431 14.24 5.55 -14.05
N ARG A 432 14.96 4.50 -14.47
CA ARG A 432 16.31 4.64 -15.03
C ARG A 432 16.31 5.44 -16.32
N TRP A 433 15.37 5.13 -17.21
CA TRP A 433 15.22 5.83 -18.48
C TRP A 433 14.85 7.30 -18.27
N LEU A 434 13.87 7.63 -17.43
CA LEU A 434 13.50 9.00 -17.10
C LEU A 434 14.67 9.80 -16.53
N ARG A 435 15.46 9.19 -15.63
CA ARG A 435 16.65 9.84 -15.06
C ARG A 435 17.71 10.18 -16.12
N ALA A 436 17.81 9.39 -17.17
CA ALA A 436 18.76 9.61 -18.26
C ALA A 436 18.25 10.61 -19.33
N ASN A 437 16.94 10.77 -19.47
CA ASN A 437 16.32 11.47 -20.59
C ASN A 437 15.50 12.71 -20.20
N VAL A 438 15.28 12.98 -18.91
CA VAL A 438 14.47 14.11 -18.43
C VAL A 438 15.25 14.92 -17.41
N GLU A 439 15.47 16.20 -17.71
CA GLU A 439 16.06 17.16 -16.78
C GLU A 439 14.97 17.98 -16.10
N LEU A 440 15.00 18.05 -14.78
CA LEU A 440 14.09 18.86 -13.98
C LEU A 440 14.87 19.93 -13.21
N PRO A 441 14.27 21.10 -12.93
CA PRO A 441 14.88 22.13 -12.10
C PRO A 441 15.26 21.62 -10.71
N ASP A 442 16.37 22.11 -10.14
CA ASP A 442 16.93 21.68 -8.85
C ASP A 442 15.96 21.84 -7.67
N ASP A 443 14.99 22.75 -7.77
CA ASP A 443 13.97 22.96 -6.75
C ASP A 443 12.80 21.95 -6.81
N VAL A 444 12.81 21.01 -7.76
CA VAL A 444 11.88 19.88 -7.83
C VAL A 444 12.44 18.72 -7.01
N SER A 445 11.92 18.51 -5.83
CA SER A 445 12.43 17.48 -4.90
C SER A 445 11.83 16.08 -5.11
N GLN A 446 10.64 15.99 -5.73
CA GLN A 446 9.90 14.73 -5.91
C GLN A 446 8.83 14.87 -6.99
N ILE A 447 8.65 13.80 -7.79
CA ILE A 447 7.47 13.54 -8.61
C ILE A 447 6.93 12.16 -8.18
N LYS A 448 5.67 12.10 -7.74
CA LYS A 448 5.04 10.85 -7.30
C LYS A 448 4.53 10.07 -8.51
N LEU A 449 5.21 8.97 -8.82
CA LEU A 449 4.88 8.04 -9.89
C LEU A 449 4.33 6.75 -9.28
N HIS A 450 3.02 6.51 -9.35
CA HIS A 450 2.41 5.34 -8.75
C HIS A 450 1.80 4.42 -9.80
N TYR A 451 2.15 3.13 -9.77
CA TYR A 451 1.73 2.16 -10.75
C TYR A 451 0.87 1.04 -10.14
N SER A 452 -0.37 0.96 -10.59
CA SER A 452 -1.32 -0.11 -10.27
C SER A 452 -1.58 -0.97 -11.50
N GLY A 453 -1.33 -2.27 -11.43
CA GLY A 453 -1.51 -3.20 -12.56
C GLY A 453 -2.98 -3.43 -12.97
N CYS A 454 -3.95 -2.86 -12.26
CA CYS A 454 -5.39 -2.92 -12.57
C CYS A 454 -6.19 -1.92 -11.72
N THR A 455 -7.51 -1.86 -11.95
CA THR A 455 -8.45 -1.01 -11.21
C THR A 455 -8.58 -1.30 -9.71
N ALA A 456 -7.94 -2.35 -9.17
CA ALA A 456 -7.91 -2.59 -7.72
C ALA A 456 -7.09 -1.55 -6.96
N ASP A 457 -6.26 -0.80 -7.66
CA ASP A 457 -5.46 0.34 -7.22
C ASP A 457 -4.60 0.05 -5.98
N CYS A 458 -3.90 -1.08 -6.02
CA CYS A 458 -3.01 -1.48 -4.92
C CYS A 458 -1.73 -0.64 -4.86
N GLY A 459 -1.26 -0.11 -5.99
CA GLY A 459 -0.15 0.84 -6.09
C GLY A 459 -0.56 2.29 -5.82
N GLN A 460 -1.85 2.57 -5.54
CA GLN A 460 -2.37 3.89 -5.21
C GLN A 460 -2.20 4.95 -6.31
N ALA A 461 -2.34 4.54 -7.57
CA ALA A 461 -2.27 5.43 -8.73
C ALA A 461 -3.18 6.66 -8.61
N MET A 462 -4.39 6.46 -8.03
CA MET A 462 -5.36 7.53 -7.84
C MET A 462 -4.89 8.71 -6.97
N THR A 463 -3.79 8.56 -6.22
CA THR A 463 -3.30 9.58 -5.27
C THR A 463 -1.89 10.09 -5.59
N ALA A 464 -1.41 9.82 -6.80
CA ALA A 464 -0.10 10.22 -7.27
C ALA A 464 -0.10 11.60 -7.96
N ASP A 465 1.06 12.20 -8.12
CA ASP A 465 1.24 13.32 -9.05
C ASP A 465 0.95 12.85 -10.49
N ILE A 466 1.51 11.67 -10.85
CA ILE A 466 1.22 10.94 -12.09
C ILE A 466 0.89 9.49 -11.72
N GLY A 467 -0.33 9.05 -11.99
CA GLY A 467 -0.81 7.70 -11.69
C GLY A 467 -0.98 6.86 -12.94
N PHE A 468 -0.54 5.59 -12.86
CA PHE A 468 -0.68 4.61 -13.94
C PHE A 468 -1.62 3.49 -13.51
N GLN A 469 -2.62 3.19 -14.36
CA GLN A 469 -3.52 2.06 -14.15
C GLN A 469 -3.45 1.10 -15.33
N GLY A 470 -3.13 -0.17 -15.03
CA GLY A 470 -2.98 -1.22 -16.03
C GLY A 470 -4.27 -1.46 -16.81
N MET A 471 -4.12 -1.53 -18.13
CA MET A 471 -5.15 -1.75 -19.13
C MET A 471 -4.62 -2.65 -20.26
N ARG A 472 -5.44 -2.89 -21.26
CA ARG A 472 -5.06 -3.53 -22.53
C ARG A 472 -5.44 -2.62 -23.70
N ALA A 473 -4.62 -2.62 -24.74
CA ALA A 473 -4.86 -1.89 -26.01
C ALA A 473 -4.52 -2.75 -27.22
N ARG A 474 -5.00 -2.32 -28.39
CA ARG A 474 -4.55 -2.89 -29.66
C ARG A 474 -3.46 -2.02 -30.26
N LYS A 475 -2.29 -2.60 -30.55
CA LYS A 475 -1.19 -1.99 -31.29
C LYS A 475 -0.84 -2.92 -32.47
N ASN A 476 -0.89 -2.40 -33.70
CA ASN A 476 -0.59 -3.18 -34.92
C ASN A 476 -1.42 -4.48 -35.10
N GLY A 477 -2.64 -4.51 -34.53
CA GLY A 477 -3.54 -5.66 -34.60
C GLY A 477 -3.42 -6.67 -33.45
N GLU A 478 -2.41 -6.52 -32.60
CA GLU A 478 -2.15 -7.37 -31.44
C GLU A 478 -2.61 -6.72 -30.13
N MET A 479 -3.02 -7.53 -29.16
CA MET A 479 -3.33 -7.05 -27.81
C MET A 479 -2.03 -6.86 -27.02
N VAL A 480 -1.78 -5.64 -26.56
CA VAL A 480 -0.60 -5.28 -25.79
C VAL A 480 -0.99 -4.77 -24.41
N GLU A 481 -0.04 -4.79 -23.48
CA GLU A 481 -0.17 -4.09 -22.21
C GLU A 481 -0.23 -2.58 -22.44
N ALA A 482 -1.13 -1.92 -21.73
CA ALA A 482 -1.38 -0.49 -21.88
C ALA A 482 -1.68 0.14 -20.53
N LEU A 483 -1.59 1.46 -20.45
CA LEU A 483 -1.84 2.21 -19.23
C LEU A 483 -2.84 3.34 -19.46
N ASP A 484 -3.75 3.52 -18.51
CA ASP A 484 -4.37 4.82 -18.32
C ASP A 484 -3.40 5.70 -17.51
N VAL A 485 -3.22 6.94 -17.94
CA VAL A 485 -2.33 7.93 -17.31
C VAL A 485 -3.17 9.07 -16.75
N GLY A 486 -3.08 9.28 -15.45
CA GLY A 486 -3.80 10.34 -14.76
C GLY A 486 -2.84 11.27 -14.00
N VAL A 487 -3.25 12.52 -13.78
CA VAL A 487 -2.44 13.54 -13.10
C VAL A 487 -3.22 14.24 -11.98
N GLY A 488 -2.52 14.90 -11.06
CA GLY A 488 -3.11 15.81 -10.07
C GLY A 488 -3.70 15.12 -8.85
N GLY A 489 -3.33 13.86 -8.56
CA GLY A 489 -3.70 13.20 -7.32
C GLY A 489 -2.95 13.75 -6.11
N GLY A 490 -3.45 13.47 -4.91
CA GLY A 490 -2.82 13.92 -3.67
C GLY A 490 -3.38 13.22 -2.44
N ILE A 491 -2.62 13.29 -1.36
CA ILE A 491 -2.99 12.79 -0.04
C ILE A 491 -2.50 13.76 1.03
N GLY A 492 -3.01 13.66 2.24
CA GLY A 492 -2.68 14.55 3.34
C GLY A 492 -3.65 15.72 3.47
N ALA A 493 -3.16 16.96 3.53
CA ALA A 493 -4.00 18.14 3.77
C ALA A 493 -4.91 18.48 2.59
N GLU A 494 -4.46 18.24 1.36
CA GLU A 494 -5.21 18.51 0.13
C GLU A 494 -5.44 17.23 -0.69
N PRO A 495 -6.24 16.30 -0.20
CA PRO A 495 -6.44 15.02 -0.87
C PRO A 495 -7.30 15.18 -2.13
N SER A 496 -6.84 14.59 -3.24
CA SER A 496 -7.57 14.51 -4.50
C SER A 496 -7.32 13.17 -5.17
N PHE A 497 -8.13 12.84 -6.16
CA PHE A 497 -7.85 11.76 -7.08
C PHE A 497 -7.32 12.33 -8.40
N VAL A 498 -6.50 11.54 -9.11
CA VAL A 498 -6.02 11.91 -10.44
C VAL A 498 -7.19 12.12 -11.41
N GLU A 499 -7.00 13.00 -12.37
CA GLU A 499 -7.80 13.10 -13.58
C GLU A 499 -7.11 12.34 -14.70
N TRP A 500 -7.85 11.44 -15.37
CA TRP A 500 -7.31 10.57 -16.41
C TRP A 500 -7.21 11.37 -17.73
N ILE A 501 -5.99 11.80 -18.07
CA ILE A 501 -5.72 12.62 -19.26
C ILE A 501 -5.43 11.80 -20.52
N ARG A 502 -4.96 10.56 -20.37
CA ARG A 502 -4.74 9.62 -21.47
C ARG A 502 -5.22 8.23 -21.05
N GLN A 503 -5.82 7.50 -21.98
CA GLN A 503 -6.34 6.17 -21.73
C GLN A 503 -5.79 5.16 -22.72
N ARG A 504 -5.51 3.95 -22.23
CA ARG A 504 -5.06 2.80 -23.02
C ARG A 504 -3.82 3.11 -23.87
N VAL A 505 -2.87 3.88 -23.35
CA VAL A 505 -1.58 4.15 -24.00
C VAL A 505 -0.76 2.86 -23.96
N PRO A 506 -0.24 2.36 -25.10
CA PRO A 506 0.69 1.24 -25.11
C PRO A 506 1.83 1.46 -24.12
N ALA A 507 2.20 0.43 -23.36
CA ALA A 507 3.12 0.58 -22.23
C ALA A 507 4.51 1.09 -22.67
N ASP A 508 4.95 0.73 -23.87
CA ASP A 508 6.22 1.16 -24.48
C ASP A 508 6.22 2.63 -24.94
N GLU A 509 5.04 3.25 -25.10
CA GLU A 509 4.91 4.67 -25.47
C GLU A 509 4.78 5.60 -24.24
N VAL A 510 4.55 5.03 -23.05
CA VAL A 510 4.37 5.82 -21.82
C VAL A 510 5.62 6.62 -21.43
N PRO A 511 6.86 6.11 -21.53
CA PRO A 511 8.06 6.90 -21.22
C PRO A 511 8.19 8.16 -22.07
N GLY A 512 7.89 8.10 -23.37
CA GLY A 512 7.86 9.27 -24.25
C GLY A 512 6.79 10.28 -23.85
N LEU A 513 5.58 9.82 -23.53
CA LEU A 513 4.53 10.66 -22.96
C LEU A 513 4.99 11.38 -21.70
N LEU A 514 5.65 10.66 -20.78
CA LEU A 514 6.16 11.24 -19.53
C LEU A 514 7.23 12.29 -19.79
N ARG A 515 8.15 12.03 -20.71
CA ARG A 515 9.17 13.01 -21.09
C ARG A 515 8.49 14.31 -21.56
N ASN A 516 7.56 14.23 -22.50
CA ASN A 516 6.86 15.40 -23.04
C ASN A 516 6.12 16.18 -21.93
N LEU A 517 5.39 15.49 -21.06
CA LEU A 517 4.66 16.11 -19.95
C LEU A 517 5.60 16.77 -18.92
N LEU A 518 6.71 16.12 -18.57
CA LEU A 518 7.66 16.62 -17.57
C LEU A 518 8.53 17.76 -18.12
N GLU A 519 8.88 17.75 -19.39
CA GLU A 519 9.54 18.86 -20.07
C GLU A 519 8.61 20.09 -20.14
N ALA A 520 7.31 19.88 -20.43
CA ALA A 520 6.31 20.96 -20.39
C ALA A 520 6.17 21.52 -18.96
N PHE A 521 6.14 20.67 -17.95
CA PHE A 521 6.18 21.11 -16.55
C PHE A 521 7.43 21.95 -16.26
N ALA A 522 8.61 21.47 -16.62
CA ALA A 522 9.86 22.19 -16.39
C ALA A 522 9.88 23.56 -17.08
N ALA A 523 9.32 23.66 -18.30
CA ALA A 523 9.30 24.88 -19.11
C ALA A 523 8.24 25.91 -18.68
N HIS A 524 7.09 25.46 -18.14
CA HIS A 524 5.94 26.34 -17.90
C HIS A 524 5.61 26.57 -16.42
N ARG A 525 6.24 25.86 -15.49
CA ARG A 525 6.01 26.06 -14.05
C ARG A 525 6.58 27.39 -13.55
N GLU A 526 6.01 27.91 -12.50
CA GLU A 526 6.64 28.98 -11.71
C GLU A 526 7.73 28.41 -10.78
N ALA A 527 8.73 29.21 -10.45
CA ALA A 527 9.78 28.79 -9.50
C ALA A 527 9.17 28.39 -8.14
N GLY A 528 9.56 27.21 -7.64
CA GLY A 528 9.01 26.62 -6.41
C GLY A 528 7.63 25.97 -6.55
N GLN A 529 7.00 26.04 -7.71
CA GLN A 529 5.71 25.38 -7.97
C GLN A 529 5.91 23.87 -8.08
N THR A 530 5.14 23.11 -7.32
CA THR A 530 5.14 21.64 -7.40
C THR A 530 4.42 21.15 -8.64
N PHE A 531 4.67 19.90 -9.08
CA PHE A 531 3.97 19.30 -10.22
C PHE A 531 2.45 19.37 -10.05
N ARG A 532 1.95 19.03 -8.85
CA ARG A 532 0.53 19.11 -8.53
C ARG A 532 -0.03 20.53 -8.70
N GLN A 533 0.65 21.55 -8.14
CA GLN A 533 0.20 22.93 -8.26
C GLN A 533 0.22 23.41 -9.71
N TRP A 534 1.17 22.95 -10.52
CA TRP A 534 1.21 23.23 -11.94
C TRP A 534 0.04 22.57 -12.69
N VAL A 535 -0.27 21.32 -12.38
CA VAL A 535 -1.45 20.62 -12.95
C VAL A 535 -2.74 21.36 -12.61
N ASP A 536 -2.93 21.76 -11.35
CA ASP A 536 -4.12 22.51 -10.91
C ASP A 536 -4.26 23.89 -11.61
N ALA A 537 -3.14 24.49 -12.01
CA ALA A 537 -3.10 25.77 -12.72
C ALA A 537 -3.20 25.64 -14.27
N THR A 538 -2.94 24.43 -14.79
CA THR A 538 -2.93 24.13 -16.22
C THR A 538 -4.28 23.56 -16.64
N GLY A 539 -4.87 24.04 -17.73
CA GLY A 539 -6.16 23.51 -18.21
C GLY A 539 -6.02 22.09 -18.78
N GLU A 540 -7.08 21.30 -18.69
CA GLU A 540 -7.13 19.89 -19.14
C GLU A 540 -6.69 19.75 -20.62
N GLU A 541 -7.14 20.62 -21.51
CA GLU A 541 -6.76 20.60 -22.94
C GLU A 541 -5.23 20.69 -23.13
N SER A 542 -4.56 21.56 -22.38
CA SER A 542 -3.11 21.72 -22.44
C SER A 542 -2.38 20.50 -21.86
N LEU A 543 -2.89 19.94 -20.74
CA LEU A 543 -2.31 18.74 -20.15
C LEU A 543 -2.40 17.54 -21.09
N VAL A 544 -3.52 17.40 -21.80
CA VAL A 544 -3.69 16.38 -22.84
C VAL A 544 -2.72 16.60 -23.99
N GLU A 545 -2.52 17.85 -24.45
CA GLU A 545 -1.56 18.18 -25.50
C GLU A 545 -0.11 17.87 -25.09
N PHE A 546 0.28 18.24 -23.87
CA PHE A 546 1.62 17.95 -23.34
C PHE A 546 1.88 16.45 -23.11
N ALA A 547 0.85 15.66 -22.81
CA ALA A 547 0.94 14.23 -22.58
C ALA A 547 0.78 13.40 -23.87
N GLU A 548 1.35 13.84 -25.00
CA GLU A 548 1.28 13.09 -26.25
C GLU A 548 2.18 11.85 -26.18
N PRO A 549 1.65 10.65 -26.46
CA PRO A 549 2.45 9.42 -26.52
C PRO A 549 3.47 9.48 -27.65
N GLU A 550 4.68 8.97 -27.38
CA GLU A 550 5.78 8.98 -28.35
C GLU A 550 6.60 7.69 -28.24
N GLU A 551 6.90 7.07 -29.36
CA GLU A 551 7.88 5.97 -29.42
C GLU A 551 9.29 6.52 -29.18
N THR A 552 10.06 5.84 -28.33
CA THR A 552 11.41 6.24 -27.94
C THR A 552 12.37 5.04 -28.00
N ASP A 553 13.61 5.24 -27.57
CA ASP A 553 14.60 4.18 -27.36
C ASP A 553 14.39 3.40 -26.03
N TYR A 554 13.26 3.60 -25.38
CA TYR A 554 12.92 2.84 -24.16
C TYR A 554 12.73 1.36 -24.50
N GLU A 555 13.49 0.52 -23.83
CA GLU A 555 13.35 -0.94 -23.91
C GLU A 555 12.46 -1.44 -22.78
N ASP A 556 11.20 -1.75 -23.11
CA ASP A 556 10.25 -2.30 -22.13
C ASP A 556 10.69 -3.72 -21.74
N PRO A 557 10.99 -3.98 -20.46
CA PRO A 557 11.47 -5.29 -20.01
C PRO A 557 10.46 -6.42 -20.27
N CYS A 558 9.21 -6.08 -20.49
CA CYS A 558 8.13 -7.02 -20.75
C CYS A 558 7.88 -7.30 -22.23
N LEU A 559 8.55 -6.60 -23.16
CA LEU A 559 8.43 -6.77 -24.62
C LEU A 559 9.68 -7.39 -25.24
N THR A 560 10.76 -7.62 -24.48
CA THR A 560 12.01 -8.19 -24.97
C THR A 560 11.98 -9.72 -24.94
N ASP A 561 12.88 -10.37 -25.72
CA ASP A 561 13.06 -11.84 -25.67
C ASP A 561 13.42 -12.33 -24.26
N ALA A 562 13.99 -11.47 -23.40
CA ALA A 562 14.20 -11.74 -21.98
C ALA A 562 12.89 -12.01 -21.22
N LYS A 563 11.75 -11.44 -21.65
CA LYS A 563 10.44 -11.73 -21.05
C LYS A 563 10.10 -13.22 -21.14
N GLN A 564 10.44 -13.90 -22.21
CA GLN A 564 10.20 -15.33 -22.36
C GLN A 564 11.03 -16.19 -21.42
N SER A 565 12.17 -15.68 -20.90
CA SER A 565 13.05 -16.42 -20.00
C SER A 565 12.71 -16.26 -18.52
N TRP A 566 12.24 -15.08 -18.07
CA TRP A 566 11.89 -14.85 -16.67
C TRP A 566 10.38 -14.77 -16.39
N TYR A 567 9.57 -14.76 -17.43
CA TYR A 567 8.12 -14.96 -17.34
C TYR A 567 7.80 -16.41 -17.73
N PRO A 568 8.16 -17.39 -16.90
CA PRO A 568 8.26 -18.81 -17.28
C PRO A 568 6.93 -19.46 -17.67
N PHE A 569 5.83 -18.72 -17.61
CA PHE A 569 4.47 -19.21 -17.79
C PHE A 569 3.71 -18.47 -18.89
N ASP A 570 4.39 -17.68 -19.73
CA ASP A 570 3.77 -17.08 -20.91
C ASP A 570 3.95 -18.00 -22.11
N ASP A 571 3.18 -19.10 -22.12
CA ASP A 571 3.07 -20.05 -23.24
C ASP A 571 2.15 -19.58 -24.37
N GLY A 572 1.78 -18.29 -24.37
CA GLY A 572 0.85 -17.68 -25.34
C GLY A 572 -0.62 -17.93 -25.04
N GLU A 573 -0.93 -18.70 -24.01
CA GLU A 573 -2.28 -18.95 -23.50
C GLU A 573 -2.56 -18.10 -22.23
N SER A 574 -2.22 -16.81 -22.22
CA SER A 574 -2.72 -15.94 -21.15
C SER A 574 -4.25 -16.04 -21.13
N PRO A 575 -4.87 -16.48 -20.04
CA PRO A 575 -6.33 -16.51 -19.98
C PRO A 575 -6.85 -15.11 -20.29
N ALA A 576 -7.92 -15.03 -21.07
CA ALA A 576 -8.58 -13.77 -21.38
C ALA A 576 -8.77 -12.98 -20.08
N PRO A 577 -8.45 -11.67 -20.07
CA PRO A 577 -8.60 -10.85 -18.86
C PRO A 577 -10.04 -11.00 -18.36
N THR A 578 -10.18 -11.30 -17.08
CA THR A 578 -11.48 -11.43 -16.44
C THR A 578 -11.85 -10.14 -15.73
N ASP A 579 -13.12 -9.76 -15.78
CA ASP A 579 -13.63 -8.65 -14.99
C ASP A 579 -13.61 -8.99 -13.49
N ALA A 580 -14.04 -8.05 -12.66
CA ALA A 580 -14.11 -8.25 -11.20
C ALA A 580 -15.06 -9.41 -10.77
N ARG A 581 -15.74 -10.04 -11.71
CA ARG A 581 -16.64 -11.19 -11.51
C ARG A 581 -16.00 -12.51 -11.88
N GLY A 582 -14.77 -12.49 -12.47
CA GLY A 582 -14.12 -13.67 -13.03
C GLY A 582 -14.65 -14.06 -14.43
N GLU A 583 -15.41 -13.18 -15.09
CA GLU A 583 -15.90 -13.36 -16.45
C GLU A 583 -14.88 -12.83 -17.47
N PRO A 584 -14.64 -13.51 -18.60
CA PRO A 584 -13.77 -12.99 -19.64
C PRO A 584 -14.24 -11.60 -20.11
N ILE A 585 -13.33 -10.63 -20.15
CA ILE A 585 -13.62 -9.32 -20.75
C ILE A 585 -13.62 -9.50 -22.26
N SER A 586 -14.78 -9.31 -22.90
CA SER A 586 -14.85 -9.35 -24.36
C SER A 586 -14.08 -8.18 -24.96
N ALA A 587 -13.52 -8.37 -26.15
CA ALA A 587 -12.76 -7.33 -26.86
C ALA A 587 -13.61 -6.11 -27.24
N ASP A 588 -14.94 -6.19 -27.05
CA ASP A 588 -15.92 -5.17 -27.42
C ASP A 588 -16.46 -4.39 -26.19
N ASP A 589 -16.09 -4.76 -24.96
CA ASP A 589 -16.39 -4.08 -23.70
C ASP A 589 -15.12 -3.37 -23.18
#